data_20b418af0092ded26a065b270b6dd376
#
_entry.id   20b418af0092ded26a065b270b6dd376
#
_cell.length_a   1.000
_cell.length_b   1.000
_cell.length_c   1.000
_cell.angle_alpha   90.00
_cell.angle_beta   90.00
_cell.angle_gamma   90.00
#
_symmetry.space_group_name_H-M   'P 1'
#
loop_
_entity.id
_entity.type
_entity.pdbx_description
1 polymer ?
#
loop_
_entity_poly.entity_id
_entity_poly.type
_entity_poly.pdbx_seq_one_letter_code
_entity_poly.pdbx_strand_id
1 'polypeptide(L)'
;MIIDFRTRPPYKTELNTVIFQDAPECAPEDMSIFDIGKEPIPSKEQKSMELFMRELDESETEQAVIMGRKADDNGEVDNDETCELMRMYSGRFIGFAGVNPLQAGQVEEMERCAAMGFRGIGLDVAWLRKQLMIDDRILDPIYEKCQQLGLIASITCSFMLGDDFSFSHPDLIWHVAARYPKLKIVVPHACWPHVNYALAMAIRCPNVYLMPDCYVYIHGFPMSEEYVNAANGWLKHRILYCSTYPVRSLRQAREGWMTRNFTRDALEHTMYLNARRLLSL
;
A
#
# COMPACT_ATOMS: atom_id res chain seq x y z
N MET A 1 1.90 19.76 -0.42
CA MET A 1 2.11 18.73 0.65
C MET A 1 1.55 17.41 0.16
N ILE A 2 2.31 16.34 0.33
CA ILE A 2 1.93 14.99 -0.09
C ILE A 2 2.20 14.04 1.09
N ILE A 3 1.25 13.13 1.35
CA ILE A 3 1.46 11.96 2.18
C ILE A 3 1.41 10.74 1.27
N ASP A 4 2.56 10.11 1.05
CA ASP A 4 2.65 8.88 0.27
C ASP A 4 2.25 7.69 1.15
N PHE A 5 1.14 7.04 0.82
CA PHE A 5 0.57 6.02 1.70
C PHE A 5 1.23 4.64 1.57
N ARG A 6 2.22 4.47 0.68
CA ARG A 6 2.93 3.18 0.51
C ARG A 6 4.29 3.36 -0.14
N THR A 7 5.32 3.26 0.68
CA THR A 7 6.72 3.23 0.24
C THR A 7 7.47 2.05 0.86
N ARG A 8 8.58 1.68 0.26
CA ARG A 8 9.55 0.71 0.78
C ARG A 8 10.94 1.32 0.68
N PRO A 9 11.46 1.96 1.74
CA PRO A 9 12.79 2.59 1.72
C PRO A 9 13.90 1.56 1.47
N PRO A 10 15.01 1.94 0.81
CA PRO A 10 16.13 1.03 0.58
C PRO A 10 16.97 0.83 1.86
N TYR A 11 16.40 0.14 2.85
CA TYR A 11 16.98 -0.03 4.18
C TYR A 11 16.92 -1.48 4.66
N LYS A 12 18.07 -2.03 5.03
CA LYS A 12 18.24 -3.35 5.68
C LYS A 12 17.35 -4.45 5.07
N THR A 13 16.41 -5.03 5.85
CA THR A 13 15.56 -6.14 5.39
C THR A 13 14.58 -5.77 4.31
N GLU A 14 14.22 -4.49 4.13
CA GLU A 14 13.45 -4.06 2.95
C GLU A 14 14.16 -4.42 1.63
N LEU A 15 15.48 -4.35 1.61
CA LEU A 15 16.30 -4.72 0.42
C LEU A 15 16.19 -6.20 0.04
N ASN A 16 15.71 -7.05 0.93
CA ASN A 16 15.52 -8.48 0.68
C ASN A 16 14.14 -8.79 0.08
N THR A 17 13.26 -7.79 -0.03
CA THR A 17 11.95 -7.99 -0.63
C THR A 17 12.05 -8.11 -2.15
N VAL A 18 11.15 -8.88 -2.75
CA VAL A 18 11.14 -9.16 -4.20
C VAL A 18 11.17 -7.88 -5.07
N ILE A 19 10.61 -6.79 -4.56
CA ILE A 19 10.53 -5.52 -5.31
C ILE A 19 11.90 -4.81 -5.46
N PHE A 20 12.89 -5.16 -4.64
CA PHE A 20 14.26 -4.66 -4.75
C PHE A 20 15.15 -5.57 -5.60
N GLN A 21 14.69 -6.76 -5.94
CA GLN A 21 15.43 -7.64 -6.84
C GLN A 21 15.32 -7.11 -8.26
N ASP A 22 16.39 -7.26 -9.01
CA ASP A 22 16.38 -6.88 -10.42
C ASP A 22 15.55 -7.89 -11.21
N ALA A 23 14.72 -7.37 -12.11
CA ALA A 23 14.05 -8.22 -13.07
C ALA A 23 15.10 -8.86 -14.00
N PRO A 24 14.93 -10.13 -14.42
CA PRO A 24 15.80 -10.75 -15.40
C PRO A 24 15.76 -9.94 -16.70
N GLU A 25 16.92 -9.85 -17.37
CA GLU A 25 16.97 -9.27 -18.72
C GLU A 25 16.03 -10.03 -19.64
N CYS A 26 15.18 -9.30 -20.33
CA CYS A 26 14.23 -9.85 -21.30
C CYS A 26 14.16 -8.98 -22.55
N ALA A 27 13.63 -9.53 -23.63
CA ALA A 27 13.38 -8.77 -24.86
C ALA A 27 12.33 -7.67 -24.60
N PRO A 28 12.36 -6.54 -25.33
CA PRO A 28 11.42 -5.44 -25.12
C PRO A 28 9.93 -5.85 -25.18
N GLU A 29 9.62 -6.82 -26.05
CA GLU A 29 8.27 -7.37 -26.20
C GLU A 29 7.80 -8.20 -25.00
N ASP A 30 8.73 -8.72 -24.20
CA ASP A 30 8.47 -9.53 -23.01
C ASP A 30 8.52 -8.70 -21.71
N MET A 31 8.80 -7.40 -21.82
CA MET A 31 8.87 -6.51 -20.65
C MET A 31 7.52 -6.45 -19.92
N SER A 32 7.59 -6.56 -18.60
CA SER A 32 6.43 -6.27 -17.75
C SER A 32 5.95 -4.84 -17.99
N ILE A 33 4.62 -4.64 -18.01
CA ILE A 33 4.01 -3.31 -18.05
C ILE A 33 4.52 -2.39 -16.92
N PHE A 34 4.97 -2.96 -15.82
CA PHE A 34 5.57 -2.21 -14.72
C PHE A 34 6.98 -1.72 -15.00
N ASP A 35 7.64 -2.25 -16.03
CA ASP A 35 9.00 -1.85 -16.43
C ASP A 35 9.01 -0.96 -17.67
N ILE A 36 7.96 -1.01 -18.50
CA ILE A 36 7.83 -0.13 -19.67
C ILE A 36 7.82 1.35 -19.22
N GLY A 37 8.75 2.14 -19.77
CA GLY A 37 8.88 3.56 -19.47
C GLY A 37 9.35 3.88 -18.03
N LYS A 38 9.89 2.89 -17.33
CA LYS A 38 10.50 3.09 -16.02
C LYS A 38 11.79 3.87 -16.15
N GLU A 39 11.93 4.91 -15.35
CA GLU A 39 13.18 5.66 -15.24
C GLU A 39 14.10 5.02 -14.20
N PRO A 40 15.43 5.24 -14.29
CA PRO A 40 16.34 4.88 -13.22
C PRO A 40 15.89 5.45 -11.87
N ILE A 41 16.10 4.68 -10.82
CA ILE A 41 15.78 5.08 -9.44
C ILE A 41 17.09 5.05 -8.65
N PRO A 42 17.82 6.17 -8.57
CA PRO A 42 19.14 6.20 -7.98
C PRO A 42 19.21 5.63 -6.56
N SER A 43 18.21 5.93 -5.74
CA SER A 43 18.13 5.41 -4.37
C SER A 43 17.97 3.89 -4.31
N LYS A 44 17.21 3.28 -5.24
CA LYS A 44 17.07 1.82 -5.39
C LYS A 44 18.38 1.20 -5.85
N GLU A 45 18.95 1.73 -6.95
CA GLU A 45 20.15 1.18 -7.60
C GLU A 45 21.37 1.21 -6.68
N GLN A 46 21.54 2.33 -5.94
CA GLN A 46 22.63 2.50 -4.99
C GLN A 46 22.29 2.03 -3.56
N LYS A 47 21.09 1.53 -3.32
CA LYS A 47 20.60 1.10 -2.00
C LYS A 47 20.83 2.16 -0.93
N SER A 48 20.54 3.43 -1.25
CA SER A 48 20.92 4.60 -0.47
C SER A 48 19.72 5.31 0.14
N MET A 49 19.68 5.34 1.47
CA MET A 49 18.70 6.13 2.22
C MET A 49 18.89 7.64 2.02
N GLU A 50 20.12 8.12 1.86
CA GLU A 50 20.40 9.55 1.61
C GLU A 50 19.75 9.99 0.29
N LEU A 51 19.91 9.21 -0.76
CA LEU A 51 19.27 9.47 -2.05
C LEU A 51 17.75 9.37 -1.95
N PHE A 52 17.23 8.39 -1.23
CA PHE A 52 15.79 8.24 -1.02
C PHE A 52 15.18 9.44 -0.30
N MET A 53 15.84 9.96 0.73
CA MET A 53 15.39 11.17 1.43
C MET A 53 15.38 12.40 0.50
N ARG A 54 16.41 12.54 -0.36
CA ARG A 54 16.46 13.60 -1.37
C ARG A 54 15.32 13.46 -2.39
N GLU A 55 15.07 12.25 -2.88
CA GLU A 55 13.96 11.97 -3.80
C GLU A 55 12.59 12.27 -3.16
N LEU A 56 12.40 12.01 -1.85
CA LEU A 56 11.21 12.43 -1.10
C LEU A 56 11.04 13.95 -1.10
N ASP A 57 12.13 14.70 -0.86
CA ASP A 57 12.08 16.16 -0.86
C ASP A 57 11.79 16.72 -2.26
N GLU A 58 12.44 16.21 -3.30
CA GLU A 58 12.23 16.60 -4.69
C GLU A 58 10.80 16.29 -5.18
N SER A 59 10.21 15.21 -4.69
CA SER A 59 8.81 14.86 -4.99
C SER A 59 7.78 15.62 -4.13
N GLU A 60 8.21 16.53 -3.25
CA GLU A 60 7.35 17.26 -2.30
C GLU A 60 6.59 16.34 -1.33
N THR A 61 7.12 15.13 -1.09
CA THR A 61 6.53 14.18 -0.16
C THR A 61 6.95 14.55 1.26
N GLU A 62 5.99 15.05 2.03
CA GLU A 62 6.18 15.47 3.41
C GLU A 62 6.35 14.28 4.35
N GLN A 63 5.46 13.31 4.19
CA GLN A 63 5.47 12.09 4.97
C GLN A 63 5.24 10.86 4.08
N ALA A 64 5.83 9.74 4.46
CA ALA A 64 5.65 8.47 3.77
C ALA A 64 5.32 7.33 4.73
N VAL A 65 4.36 6.50 4.36
CA VAL A 65 4.08 5.25 5.07
C VAL A 65 5.09 4.20 4.63
N ILE A 66 5.85 3.66 5.58
CA ILE A 66 6.65 2.45 5.38
C ILE A 66 5.72 1.27 5.56
N MET A 67 5.50 0.55 4.47
CA MET A 67 4.59 -0.59 4.45
C MET A 67 5.35 -1.88 4.74
N GLY A 68 5.28 -2.34 5.98
CA GLY A 68 5.89 -3.58 6.40
C GLY A 68 5.35 -4.79 5.62
N ARG A 69 6.17 -5.83 5.55
CA ARG A 69 5.84 -7.08 4.86
C ARG A 69 6.31 -8.28 5.67
N LYS A 70 5.47 -9.30 5.76
CA LYS A 70 5.83 -10.65 6.19
C LYS A 70 5.13 -11.65 5.28
N ALA A 71 5.77 -12.00 4.18
CA ALA A 71 5.20 -12.79 3.10
C ALA A 71 6.15 -13.93 2.64
N ASP A 72 6.74 -14.62 3.60
CA ASP A 72 7.66 -15.75 3.39
C ASP A 72 8.73 -15.43 2.34
N ASP A 73 8.80 -16.22 1.24
CA ASP A 73 9.80 -16.07 0.18
C ASP A 73 9.69 -14.73 -0.59
N ASN A 74 8.56 -14.04 -0.50
CA ASN A 74 8.36 -12.72 -1.14
C ASN A 74 8.89 -11.55 -0.30
N GLY A 75 9.51 -11.86 0.82
CA GLY A 75 10.22 -10.93 1.68
C GLY A 75 9.60 -10.77 3.06
N GLU A 76 10.49 -10.65 4.03
CA GLU A 76 10.16 -10.37 5.42
C GLU A 76 10.91 -9.12 5.87
N VAL A 77 10.16 -8.10 6.26
CA VAL A 77 10.69 -6.83 6.80
C VAL A 77 10.63 -6.89 8.32
N ASP A 78 11.75 -6.54 8.95
CA ASP A 78 11.82 -6.44 10.41
C ASP A 78 11.11 -5.17 10.90
N ASN A 79 10.12 -5.34 11.78
CA ASN A 79 9.37 -4.22 12.35
C ASN A 79 10.26 -3.31 13.21
N ASP A 80 11.32 -3.84 13.84
CA ASP A 80 12.26 -3.03 14.62
C ASP A 80 13.08 -2.09 13.73
N GLU A 81 13.44 -2.52 12.53
CA GLU A 81 14.13 -1.68 11.54
C GLU A 81 13.20 -0.58 11.00
N THR A 82 11.92 -0.88 10.82
CA THR A 82 10.93 0.16 10.50
C THR A 82 10.82 1.18 11.64
N CYS A 83 10.78 0.74 12.89
CA CYS A 83 10.78 1.62 14.05
C CYS A 83 12.07 2.47 14.15
N GLU A 84 13.21 1.90 13.80
CA GLU A 84 14.49 2.62 13.73
C GLU A 84 14.42 3.77 12.71
N LEU A 85 13.89 3.53 11.50
CA LEU A 85 13.68 4.57 10.50
C LEU A 85 12.72 5.68 10.99
N MET A 86 11.64 5.31 11.66
CA MET A 86 10.69 6.29 12.24
C MET A 86 11.37 7.21 13.27
N ARG A 87 12.32 6.67 14.06
CA ARG A 87 13.08 7.44 15.03
C ARG A 87 14.16 8.30 14.38
N MET A 88 14.92 7.70 13.43
CA MET A 88 16.03 8.35 12.74
C MET A 88 15.57 9.56 11.92
N TYR A 89 14.42 9.44 11.28
CA TYR A 89 13.82 10.49 10.45
C TYR A 89 12.47 10.93 11.04
N SER A 90 12.51 11.38 12.29
CA SER A 90 11.30 11.75 13.04
C SER A 90 10.40 12.71 12.25
N GLY A 91 9.12 12.38 12.18
CA GLY A 91 8.11 13.16 11.46
C GLY A 91 8.06 12.90 9.94
N ARG A 92 9.01 12.14 9.38
CA ARG A 92 9.01 11.81 7.94
C ARG A 92 8.35 10.45 7.62
N PHE A 93 8.43 9.50 8.54
CA PHE A 93 7.92 8.15 8.32
C PHE A 93 6.83 7.75 9.30
N ILE A 94 5.88 6.98 8.79
CA ILE A 94 4.78 6.38 9.52
C ILE A 94 4.86 4.88 9.30
N GLY A 95 5.05 4.09 10.37
CA GLY A 95 5.22 2.65 10.27
C GLY A 95 3.90 1.90 10.20
N PHE A 96 3.84 0.93 9.29
CA PHE A 96 2.86 -0.14 9.27
C PHE A 96 3.62 -1.47 9.46
N ALA A 97 3.25 -2.24 10.49
CA ALA A 97 3.95 -3.47 10.82
C ALA A 97 3.64 -4.58 9.81
N GLY A 98 4.65 -5.33 9.39
CA GLY A 98 4.44 -6.58 8.67
C GLY A 98 3.86 -7.64 9.59
N VAL A 99 2.81 -8.35 9.16
CA VAL A 99 2.15 -9.42 9.93
C VAL A 99 1.95 -10.65 9.06
N ASN A 100 2.39 -11.82 9.56
CA ASN A 100 2.09 -13.11 8.96
C ASN A 100 1.15 -13.90 9.89
N PRO A 101 -0.14 -14.07 9.55
CA PRO A 101 -1.13 -14.69 10.43
C PRO A 101 -0.86 -16.16 10.74
N LEU A 102 0.03 -16.81 10.01
CA LEU A 102 0.41 -18.21 10.21
C LEU A 102 1.57 -18.39 11.22
N GLN A 103 2.27 -17.31 11.58
CA GLN A 103 3.32 -17.34 12.58
C GLN A 103 2.73 -17.13 13.99
N ALA A 104 3.32 -17.80 14.98
CA ALA A 104 2.92 -17.63 16.38
C ALA A 104 3.31 -16.23 16.91
N GLY A 105 2.56 -15.71 17.88
CA GLY A 105 2.89 -14.45 18.57
C GLY A 105 2.59 -13.17 17.75
N GLN A 106 1.82 -13.27 16.65
CA GLN A 106 1.57 -12.09 15.81
C GLN A 106 0.67 -11.05 16.50
N VAL A 107 -0.26 -11.47 17.34
CA VAL A 107 -1.14 -10.55 18.09
C VAL A 107 -0.31 -9.75 19.11
N GLU A 108 0.58 -10.40 19.81
CA GLU A 108 1.53 -9.78 20.74
C GLU A 108 2.50 -8.85 20.03
N GLU A 109 2.96 -9.24 18.85
CA GLU A 109 3.80 -8.40 17.99
C GLU A 109 3.06 -7.13 17.53
N MET A 110 1.78 -7.24 17.19
CA MET A 110 0.95 -6.08 16.86
C MET A 110 0.80 -5.11 18.04
N GLU A 111 0.62 -5.64 19.26
CA GLU A 111 0.55 -4.82 20.49
C GLU A 111 1.88 -4.10 20.73
N ARG A 112 3.00 -4.80 20.54
CA ARG A 112 4.35 -4.23 20.64
C ARG A 112 4.56 -3.10 19.62
N CYS A 113 4.22 -3.34 18.37
CA CYS A 113 4.32 -2.34 17.30
C CYS A 113 3.42 -1.12 17.57
N ALA A 114 2.19 -1.33 18.03
CA ALA A 114 1.30 -0.23 18.41
C ALA A 114 1.91 0.64 19.52
N ALA A 115 2.51 0.01 20.55
CA ALA A 115 3.21 0.72 21.62
C ALA A 115 4.43 1.49 21.12
N MET A 116 5.09 1.05 20.04
CA MET A 116 6.20 1.77 19.38
C MET A 116 5.74 2.90 18.45
N GLY A 117 4.42 3.11 18.29
CA GLY A 117 3.86 4.21 17.49
C GLY A 117 3.48 3.86 16.06
N PHE A 118 3.46 2.59 15.69
CA PHE A 118 2.92 2.15 14.40
C PHE A 118 1.45 2.52 14.28
N ARG A 119 1.01 2.87 13.05
CA ARG A 119 -0.37 3.30 12.77
C ARG A 119 -1.21 2.24 12.08
N GLY A 120 -0.60 1.15 11.65
CA GLY A 120 -1.31 0.08 10.97
C GLY A 120 -0.46 -1.16 10.79
N ILE A 121 -1.02 -2.10 10.04
CA ILE A 121 -0.36 -3.34 9.64
C ILE A 121 -0.45 -3.52 8.12
N GLY A 122 0.52 -4.22 7.54
CA GLY A 122 0.52 -4.71 6.17
C GLY A 122 0.22 -6.21 6.13
N LEU A 123 -0.75 -6.60 5.32
CA LEU A 123 -1.17 -7.99 5.09
C LEU A 123 -1.09 -8.33 3.61
N ASP A 124 -0.15 -9.21 3.27
CA ASP A 124 0.05 -9.77 1.93
C ASP A 124 -0.32 -11.27 1.90
N VAL A 125 -1.51 -11.63 2.41
CA VAL A 125 -1.90 -13.01 2.77
C VAL A 125 -1.97 -13.98 1.59
N ALA A 126 -2.25 -13.50 0.39
CA ALA A 126 -2.22 -14.31 -0.82
C ALA A 126 -0.79 -14.50 -1.40
N TRP A 127 0.22 -13.88 -0.80
CA TRP A 127 1.64 -14.08 -1.11
C TRP A 127 2.37 -15.02 -0.13
N LEU A 128 1.66 -15.47 0.88
CA LEU A 128 2.21 -16.49 1.77
C LEU A 128 2.42 -17.81 1.02
N ARG A 129 3.39 -18.60 1.44
CA ARG A 129 3.61 -19.95 0.90
C ARG A 129 2.35 -20.80 1.03
N LYS A 130 1.65 -20.70 2.14
CA LYS A 130 0.27 -21.15 2.30
C LYS A 130 -0.65 -19.96 2.08
N GLN A 131 -1.10 -19.80 0.85
CA GLN A 131 -1.99 -18.71 0.47
C GLN A 131 -3.29 -18.75 1.27
N LEU A 132 -3.76 -17.56 1.68
CA LEU A 132 -5.02 -17.38 2.40
C LEU A 132 -5.92 -16.41 1.65
N MET A 133 -7.22 -16.68 1.69
CA MET A 133 -8.21 -15.68 1.30
C MET A 133 -8.27 -14.57 2.36
N ILE A 134 -8.52 -13.34 1.93
CA ILE A 134 -8.57 -12.16 2.80
C ILE A 134 -9.62 -12.31 3.92
N ASP A 135 -10.73 -13.01 3.65
CA ASP A 135 -11.83 -13.21 4.58
C ASP A 135 -11.78 -14.54 5.36
N ASP A 136 -10.66 -15.29 5.25
CA ASP A 136 -10.44 -16.52 6.01
C ASP A 136 -10.51 -16.23 7.52
N ARG A 137 -11.20 -17.10 8.24
CA ARG A 137 -11.43 -16.97 9.70
C ARG A 137 -10.14 -17.04 10.52
N ILE A 138 -9.09 -17.61 10.01
CA ILE A 138 -7.78 -17.62 10.67
C ILE A 138 -7.24 -16.19 10.88
N LEU A 139 -7.72 -15.20 10.10
CA LEU A 139 -7.38 -13.80 10.20
C LEU A 139 -8.21 -13.03 11.24
N ASP A 140 -9.29 -13.61 11.74
CA ASP A 140 -10.19 -12.95 12.70
C ASP A 140 -9.45 -12.36 13.92
N PRO A 141 -8.48 -13.06 14.57
CA PRO A 141 -7.73 -12.48 15.69
C PRO A 141 -6.93 -11.23 15.30
N ILE A 142 -6.39 -11.18 14.06
CA ILE A 142 -5.64 -10.02 13.55
C ILE A 142 -6.58 -8.83 13.33
N TYR A 143 -7.73 -9.04 12.68
CA TYR A 143 -8.72 -7.98 12.44
C TYR A 143 -9.33 -7.44 13.74
N GLU A 144 -9.66 -8.33 14.67
CA GLU A 144 -10.14 -7.96 16.01
C GLU A 144 -9.10 -7.11 16.75
N LYS A 145 -7.83 -7.53 16.73
CA LYS A 145 -6.75 -6.80 17.40
C LYS A 145 -6.52 -5.43 16.75
N CYS A 146 -6.54 -5.32 15.42
CA CYS A 146 -6.48 -4.03 14.74
C CYS A 146 -7.60 -3.10 15.20
N GLN A 147 -8.84 -3.61 15.25
CA GLN A 147 -10.00 -2.82 15.69
C GLN A 147 -9.87 -2.37 17.16
N GLN A 148 -9.35 -3.24 18.04
CA GLN A 148 -9.11 -2.91 19.45
C GLN A 148 -8.05 -1.85 19.65
N LEU A 149 -6.95 -1.93 18.91
CA LEU A 149 -5.80 -1.01 19.01
C LEU A 149 -5.98 0.27 18.16
N GLY A 150 -7.02 0.35 17.32
CA GLY A 150 -7.21 1.44 16.38
C GLY A 150 -6.20 1.45 15.23
N LEU A 151 -5.55 0.30 14.96
CA LEU A 151 -4.64 0.14 13.84
C LEU A 151 -5.40 0.03 12.51
N ILE A 152 -4.81 0.58 11.47
CA ILE A 152 -5.31 0.46 10.10
C ILE A 152 -4.84 -0.88 9.53
N ALA A 153 -5.74 -1.66 8.95
CA ALA A 153 -5.38 -2.86 8.20
C ALA A 153 -5.17 -2.51 6.72
N SER A 154 -3.92 -2.54 6.25
CA SER A 154 -3.60 -2.45 4.83
C SER A 154 -3.57 -3.86 4.25
N ILE A 155 -4.62 -4.23 3.51
CA ILE A 155 -4.84 -5.58 3.00
C ILE A 155 -4.62 -5.58 1.49
N THR A 156 -3.51 -6.16 1.03
CA THR A 156 -3.17 -6.18 -0.39
C THR A 156 -4.16 -7.05 -1.17
N CYS A 157 -4.82 -6.44 -2.15
CA CYS A 157 -5.81 -7.06 -3.02
C CYS A 157 -5.46 -6.76 -4.47
N SER A 158 -4.66 -7.64 -5.08
CA SER A 158 -4.05 -7.46 -6.40
C SER A 158 -4.16 -8.73 -7.23
N PHE A 159 -4.35 -8.58 -8.54
CA PHE A 159 -4.35 -9.69 -9.49
C PHE A 159 -3.03 -10.46 -9.56
N MET A 160 -1.95 -9.86 -9.05
CA MET A 160 -0.63 -10.49 -9.00
C MET A 160 -0.47 -11.44 -7.82
N LEU A 161 -1.48 -11.55 -6.95
CA LEU A 161 -1.44 -12.35 -5.74
C LEU A 161 -2.36 -13.56 -5.86
N GLY A 162 -1.91 -14.69 -5.31
CA GLY A 162 -2.68 -15.93 -5.34
C GLY A 162 -2.62 -16.64 -6.70
N ASP A 163 -3.27 -17.80 -6.77
CA ASP A 163 -3.23 -18.68 -7.95
C ASP A 163 -4.19 -18.22 -9.06
N ASP A 164 -5.20 -17.41 -8.70
CA ASP A 164 -6.20 -16.89 -9.63
C ASP A 164 -6.84 -15.58 -9.12
N PHE A 165 -7.76 -15.01 -9.91
CA PHE A 165 -8.42 -13.75 -9.58
C PHE A 165 -9.38 -13.79 -8.38
N SER A 166 -9.72 -14.98 -7.86
CA SER A 166 -10.56 -15.09 -6.66
C SER A 166 -9.89 -14.48 -5.44
N PHE A 167 -8.53 -14.51 -5.36
CA PHE A 167 -7.75 -13.88 -4.30
C PHE A 167 -7.79 -12.35 -4.31
N SER A 168 -8.21 -11.75 -5.42
CA SER A 168 -8.33 -10.28 -5.57
C SER A 168 -9.77 -9.79 -5.71
N HIS A 169 -10.77 -10.66 -5.46
CA HIS A 169 -12.16 -10.28 -5.60
C HIS A 169 -12.60 -9.33 -4.47
N PRO A 170 -13.30 -8.22 -4.77
CA PRO A 170 -13.71 -7.22 -3.77
C PRO A 170 -14.63 -7.74 -2.68
N ASP A 171 -15.38 -8.83 -2.92
CA ASP A 171 -16.23 -9.46 -1.91
C ASP A 171 -15.44 -9.91 -0.68
N LEU A 172 -14.17 -10.30 -0.84
CA LEU A 172 -13.31 -10.66 0.29
C LEU A 172 -13.13 -9.48 1.25
N ILE A 173 -12.87 -8.30 0.70
CA ILE A 173 -12.78 -7.05 1.50
C ILE A 173 -14.15 -6.69 2.10
N TRP A 174 -15.24 -6.85 1.33
CA TRP A 174 -16.59 -6.57 1.82
C TRP A 174 -16.93 -7.45 3.05
N HIS A 175 -16.64 -8.75 2.99
CA HIS A 175 -16.89 -9.67 4.11
C HIS A 175 -16.15 -9.22 5.38
N VAL A 176 -14.88 -8.82 5.26
CA VAL A 176 -14.10 -8.29 6.39
C VAL A 176 -14.67 -6.96 6.89
N ALA A 177 -14.96 -6.02 5.97
CA ALA A 177 -15.49 -4.72 6.31
C ALA A 177 -16.85 -4.77 7.02
N ALA A 178 -17.70 -5.71 6.61
CA ALA A 178 -19.02 -5.95 7.25
C ALA A 178 -18.88 -6.61 8.62
N ARG A 179 -17.92 -7.52 8.77
CA ARG A 179 -17.65 -8.24 10.03
C ARG A 179 -17.01 -7.33 11.09
N TYR A 180 -16.15 -6.41 10.64
CA TYR A 180 -15.41 -5.49 11.49
C TYR A 180 -15.69 -4.01 11.13
N PRO A 181 -16.89 -3.47 11.43
CA PRO A 181 -17.32 -2.16 10.93
C PRO A 181 -16.54 -0.98 11.51
N LYS A 182 -15.80 -1.16 12.60
CA LYS A 182 -14.93 -0.12 13.18
C LYS A 182 -13.48 -0.23 12.69
N LEU A 183 -13.11 -1.33 12.01
CA LEU A 183 -11.79 -1.50 11.43
C LEU A 183 -11.63 -0.56 10.22
N LYS A 184 -10.60 0.26 10.22
CA LYS A 184 -10.19 1.04 9.05
C LYS A 184 -9.40 0.12 8.11
N ILE A 185 -9.88 -0.06 6.89
CA ILE A 185 -9.27 -0.93 5.89
C ILE A 185 -8.76 -0.08 4.75
N VAL A 186 -7.49 -0.23 4.40
CA VAL A 186 -6.88 0.31 3.17
C VAL A 186 -6.63 -0.86 2.23
N VAL A 187 -6.96 -0.68 0.96
CA VAL A 187 -6.84 -1.72 -0.06
C VAL A 187 -5.82 -1.31 -1.12
N PRO A 188 -4.52 -1.70 -0.95
CA PRO A 188 -3.53 -1.56 -2.02
C PRO A 188 -3.98 -2.25 -3.30
N HIS A 189 -3.64 -1.65 -4.44
CA HIS A 189 -4.03 -2.07 -5.78
C HIS A 189 -5.53 -2.00 -6.08
N ALA A 190 -6.34 -1.59 -5.07
CA ALA A 190 -7.77 -1.33 -5.17
C ALA A 190 -8.56 -2.43 -5.92
N CYS A 191 -8.17 -3.70 -5.74
CA CYS A 191 -8.76 -4.88 -6.36
C CYS A 191 -8.74 -4.89 -7.89
N TRP A 192 -7.83 -4.15 -8.56
CA TRP A 192 -7.74 -4.24 -10.02
C TRP A 192 -7.52 -5.71 -10.43
N PRO A 193 -8.19 -6.26 -11.46
CA PRO A 193 -9.01 -5.60 -12.48
C PRO A 193 -10.51 -5.44 -12.15
N HIS A 194 -10.97 -5.78 -10.96
CA HIS A 194 -12.38 -5.74 -10.56
C HIS A 194 -12.87 -4.32 -10.21
N VAL A 195 -12.50 -3.30 -11.00
CA VAL A 195 -12.65 -1.88 -10.67
C VAL A 195 -14.06 -1.49 -10.26
N ASN A 196 -15.07 -1.81 -11.06
CA ASN A 196 -16.47 -1.44 -10.78
C ASN A 196 -16.99 -2.08 -9.48
N TYR A 197 -16.62 -3.33 -9.23
CA TYR A 197 -16.99 -4.02 -7.98
C TYR A 197 -16.29 -3.40 -6.77
N ALA A 198 -15.00 -3.04 -6.91
CA ALA A 198 -14.24 -2.36 -5.86
C ALA A 198 -14.82 -1.00 -5.51
N LEU A 199 -15.24 -0.22 -6.51
CA LEU A 199 -15.88 1.08 -6.28
C LEU A 199 -17.24 0.91 -5.60
N ALA A 200 -18.07 -0.02 -6.06
CA ALA A 200 -19.37 -0.32 -5.45
C ALA A 200 -19.21 -0.78 -3.99
N MET A 201 -18.26 -1.69 -3.72
CA MET A 201 -17.91 -2.14 -2.38
C MET A 201 -17.47 -0.97 -1.50
N ALA A 202 -16.57 -0.11 -1.96
CA ALA A 202 -16.10 1.04 -1.20
C ALA A 202 -17.21 2.08 -0.94
N ILE A 203 -18.16 2.25 -1.85
CA ILE A 203 -19.37 3.08 -1.60
C ILE A 203 -20.20 2.47 -0.48
N ARG A 204 -20.40 1.16 -0.50
CA ARG A 204 -21.21 0.43 0.49
C ARG A 204 -20.55 0.33 1.87
N CYS A 205 -19.21 0.24 1.94
CA CYS A 205 -18.44 0.03 3.16
C CYS A 205 -17.68 1.31 3.54
N PRO A 206 -18.23 2.15 4.45
CA PRO A 206 -17.63 3.46 4.78
C PRO A 206 -16.28 3.38 5.48
N ASN A 207 -15.90 2.22 5.98
CA ASN A 207 -14.61 1.94 6.63
C ASN A 207 -13.51 1.47 5.65
N VAL A 208 -13.81 1.40 4.34
CA VAL A 208 -12.86 0.98 3.30
C VAL A 208 -12.32 2.19 2.53
N TYR A 209 -11.00 2.22 2.35
CA TYR A 209 -10.24 3.19 1.56
C TYR A 209 -9.53 2.45 0.43
N LEU A 210 -9.62 2.97 -0.79
CA LEU A 210 -8.96 2.39 -1.95
C LEU A 210 -7.63 3.10 -2.22
N MET A 211 -6.62 2.33 -2.56
CA MET A 211 -5.29 2.80 -2.93
C MET A 211 -4.93 2.20 -4.29
N PRO A 212 -5.40 2.78 -5.40
CA PRO A 212 -5.23 2.19 -6.74
C PRO A 212 -3.82 2.29 -7.30
N ASP A 213 -2.94 3.04 -6.65
CA ASP A 213 -1.49 3.12 -6.88
C ASP A 213 -1.06 3.17 -8.36
N CYS A 214 -0.19 2.24 -8.78
CA CYS A 214 0.37 2.20 -10.12
C CYS A 214 -0.68 2.08 -11.24
N TYR A 215 -1.84 1.54 -10.96
CA TYR A 215 -2.92 1.47 -11.95
C TYR A 215 -3.51 2.82 -12.33
N VAL A 216 -3.31 3.84 -11.51
CA VAL A 216 -3.70 5.22 -11.84
C VAL A 216 -2.54 6.00 -12.43
N TYR A 217 -1.36 6.01 -11.81
CA TYR A 217 -0.27 6.86 -12.28
C TYR A 217 0.50 6.29 -13.49
N ILE A 218 0.45 4.97 -13.76
CA ILE A 218 0.93 4.42 -15.03
C ILE A 218 -0.23 4.50 -16.02
N HIS A 219 -0.10 5.37 -17.03
CA HIS A 219 -1.15 5.57 -18.01
C HIS A 219 -1.32 4.31 -18.87
N GLY A 220 -2.55 4.05 -19.31
CA GLY A 220 -2.88 2.96 -20.22
C GLY A 220 -3.49 1.72 -19.55
N PHE A 221 -3.53 1.64 -18.22
CA PHE A 221 -4.27 0.57 -17.56
C PHE A 221 -5.78 0.66 -17.85
N PRO A 222 -6.41 -0.44 -18.30
CA PRO A 222 -7.85 -0.49 -18.51
C PRO A 222 -8.62 -0.09 -17.26
N MET A 223 -9.70 0.68 -17.41
CA MET A 223 -10.62 1.11 -16.36
C MET A 223 -9.98 1.95 -15.22
N SER A 224 -8.72 2.36 -15.35
CA SER A 224 -8.05 3.18 -14.33
C SER A 224 -8.70 4.56 -14.14
N GLU A 225 -9.32 5.11 -15.19
CA GLU A 225 -10.02 6.39 -15.15
C GLU A 225 -11.23 6.36 -14.21
N GLU A 226 -11.80 5.19 -13.96
CA GLU A 226 -12.94 5.05 -13.04
C GLU A 226 -12.56 5.35 -11.58
N TYR A 227 -11.31 5.09 -11.18
CA TYR A 227 -10.83 5.54 -9.86
C TYR A 227 -10.74 7.06 -9.77
N VAL A 228 -10.33 7.72 -10.86
CA VAL A 228 -10.27 9.20 -10.95
C VAL A 228 -11.66 9.80 -10.89
N ASN A 229 -12.60 9.25 -11.68
CA ASN A 229 -13.99 9.65 -11.68
C ASN A 229 -14.64 9.49 -10.29
N ALA A 230 -14.37 8.37 -9.63
CA ALA A 230 -14.86 8.12 -8.27
C ALA A 230 -14.28 9.11 -7.24
N ALA A 231 -12.97 9.45 -7.37
CA ALA A 231 -12.31 10.45 -6.53
C ALA A 231 -12.87 11.87 -6.77
N ASN A 232 -13.29 12.18 -7.99
CA ASN A 232 -13.96 13.44 -8.29
C ASN A 232 -15.40 13.52 -7.73
N GLY A 233 -15.94 12.39 -7.27
CA GLY A 233 -17.32 12.28 -6.81
C GLY A 233 -17.49 11.57 -5.47
N TRP A 234 -18.16 10.42 -5.50
CA TRP A 234 -18.61 9.69 -4.31
C TRP A 234 -17.51 9.18 -3.37
N LEU A 235 -16.32 8.90 -3.90
CA LEU A 235 -15.19 8.38 -3.13
C LEU A 235 -14.09 9.42 -2.90
N LYS A 236 -14.36 10.71 -3.08
CA LYS A 236 -13.40 11.80 -2.87
C LYS A 236 -12.61 11.66 -1.57
N HIS A 237 -13.27 11.27 -0.51
CA HIS A 237 -12.67 11.19 0.82
C HIS A 237 -12.08 9.82 1.16
N ARG A 238 -12.00 8.88 0.20
CA ARG A 238 -11.60 7.49 0.47
C ARG A 238 -10.68 6.89 -0.57
N ILE A 239 -10.18 7.70 -1.50
CA ILE A 239 -9.07 7.31 -2.40
C ILE A 239 -7.78 7.93 -1.89
N LEU A 240 -6.72 7.14 -1.85
CA LEU A 240 -5.41 7.50 -1.32
C LEU A 240 -4.37 7.44 -2.44
N TYR A 241 -3.50 8.45 -2.47
CA TYR A 241 -2.30 8.43 -3.29
C TYR A 241 -1.23 7.55 -2.64
N CYS A 242 -0.50 6.82 -3.46
CA CYS A 242 0.78 6.24 -3.10
C CYS A 242 1.66 6.03 -4.33
N SER A 243 2.98 6.13 -4.14
CA SER A 243 3.96 5.87 -5.21
C SER A 243 4.16 4.38 -5.46
N THR A 244 3.91 3.56 -4.45
CA THR A 244 4.34 2.14 -4.45
C THR A 244 5.84 2.01 -4.71
N TYR A 245 6.63 3.04 -4.30
CA TYR A 245 8.07 3.01 -4.46
C TYR A 245 8.65 1.66 -3.97
N PRO A 246 9.54 0.99 -4.71
CA PRO A 246 10.26 1.43 -5.92
C PRO A 246 9.71 0.87 -7.25
N VAL A 247 8.40 0.67 -7.42
CA VAL A 247 7.81 0.30 -8.73
C VAL A 247 8.09 1.40 -9.75
N ARG A 248 7.98 2.66 -9.33
CA ARG A 248 8.42 3.85 -10.07
C ARG A 248 9.19 4.76 -9.11
N SER A 249 9.95 5.71 -9.67
CA SER A 249 10.48 6.80 -8.88
C SER A 249 9.32 7.61 -8.24
N LEU A 250 9.59 8.22 -7.10
CA LEU A 250 8.60 9.08 -6.42
C LEU A 250 8.13 10.20 -7.36
N ARG A 251 9.06 10.75 -8.18
CA ARG A 251 8.77 11.77 -9.18
C ARG A 251 7.80 11.25 -10.25
N GLN A 252 8.10 10.11 -10.88
CA GLN A 252 7.22 9.53 -11.92
C GLN A 252 5.82 9.21 -11.39
N ALA A 253 5.72 8.65 -10.19
CA ALA A 253 4.43 8.34 -9.58
C ALA A 253 3.62 9.61 -9.31
N ARG A 254 4.25 10.66 -8.76
CA ARG A 254 3.63 11.96 -8.52
C ARG A 254 3.14 12.61 -9.82
N GLU A 255 4.02 12.74 -10.80
CA GLU A 255 3.69 13.35 -12.10
C GLU A 255 2.59 12.58 -12.82
N GLY A 256 2.70 11.24 -12.86
CA GLY A 256 1.67 10.40 -13.44
C GLY A 256 0.31 10.53 -12.77
N TRP A 257 0.27 10.70 -11.43
CA TRP A 257 -0.97 10.95 -10.70
C TRP A 257 -1.54 12.34 -11.01
N MET A 258 -0.70 13.37 -10.97
CA MET A 258 -1.12 14.77 -11.16
C MET A 258 -1.58 15.08 -12.59
N THR A 259 -1.16 14.29 -13.57
CA THR A 259 -1.57 14.45 -14.98
C THR A 259 -2.91 13.77 -15.30
N ARG A 260 -3.52 13.08 -14.32
CA ARG A 260 -4.88 12.53 -14.48
C ARG A 260 -5.95 13.62 -14.31
N ASN A 261 -7.15 13.33 -14.79
CA ASN A 261 -8.28 14.28 -14.81
C ASN A 261 -8.94 14.49 -13.42
N PHE A 262 -8.12 14.59 -12.35
CA PHE A 262 -8.64 14.98 -11.05
C PHE A 262 -9.08 16.44 -11.03
N THR A 263 -10.19 16.74 -10.38
CA THR A 263 -10.49 18.12 -9.96
C THR A 263 -9.41 18.56 -8.94
N ARG A 264 -9.18 19.86 -8.82
CA ARG A 264 -8.22 20.41 -7.84
C ARG A 264 -8.52 19.93 -6.41
N ASP A 265 -9.78 19.93 -6.05
CA ASP A 265 -10.26 19.48 -4.73
C ASP A 265 -10.00 17.96 -4.52
N ALA A 266 -10.35 17.13 -5.51
CA ALA A 266 -10.07 15.69 -5.44
C ALA A 266 -8.56 15.38 -5.38
N LEU A 267 -7.74 16.14 -6.10
CA LEU A 267 -6.29 15.98 -6.08
C LEU A 267 -5.72 16.27 -4.67
N GLU A 268 -6.16 17.37 -4.03
CA GLU A 268 -5.74 17.70 -2.67
C GLU A 268 -6.19 16.62 -1.67
N HIS A 269 -7.43 16.14 -1.81
CA HIS A 269 -7.94 15.07 -0.96
C HIS A 269 -7.15 13.77 -1.12
N THR A 270 -6.92 13.32 -2.34
CA THR A 270 -6.23 12.04 -2.59
C THR A 270 -4.77 12.06 -2.18
N MET A 271 -4.06 13.18 -2.43
CA MET A 271 -2.63 13.29 -2.16
C MET A 271 -2.30 13.66 -0.71
N TYR A 272 -3.24 14.23 0.04
CA TYR A 272 -2.93 14.72 1.38
C TYR A 272 -4.07 14.55 2.41
N LEU A 273 -5.23 15.17 2.19
CA LEU A 273 -6.24 15.32 3.23
C LEU A 273 -6.82 13.98 3.71
N ASN A 274 -7.01 13.02 2.79
CA ASN A 274 -7.53 11.70 3.14
C ASN A 274 -6.56 10.92 4.00
N ALA A 275 -5.28 10.90 3.62
CA ALA A 275 -4.22 10.24 4.38
C ALA A 275 -4.08 10.87 5.77
N ARG A 276 -4.00 12.21 5.84
CA ARG A 276 -3.91 12.96 7.10
C ARG A 276 -5.04 12.60 8.05
N ARG A 277 -6.29 12.63 7.56
CA ARG A 277 -7.46 12.28 8.36
C ARG A 277 -7.44 10.83 8.82
N LEU A 278 -7.12 9.89 7.93
CA LEU A 278 -7.10 8.46 8.24
C LEU A 278 -6.04 8.12 9.29
N LEU A 279 -4.87 8.74 9.21
CA LEU A 279 -3.74 8.58 10.12
C LEU A 279 -3.87 9.39 11.41
N SER A 280 -4.87 10.28 11.51
CA SER A 280 -5.11 11.18 12.66
C SER A 280 -3.89 12.08 12.95
N LEU A 281 -3.38 12.76 11.89
CA LEU A 281 -2.25 13.69 11.90
C LEU A 281 -2.69 15.15 12.03
#